data_d5b4ccb699bfedab72b14d5cc1d420e3
#
_entry.id   d5b4ccb699bfedab72b14d5cc1d420e3
#
_cell.length_a   1.000
_cell.length_b   1.000
_cell.length_c   1.000
_cell.angle_alpha   90.00
_cell.angle_beta   90.00
_cell.angle_gamma   90.00
#
_symmetry.space_group_name_H-M   'P 1'
#
loop_
_entity.id
_entity.type
_entity.pdbx_description
1 polymer ?
#
loop_
_entity_poly.entity_id
_entity_poly.type
_entity_poly.pdbx_seq_one_letter_code
_entity_poly.pdbx_strand_id
1 'polypeptide(L)'
;MKNLVYILAIFVFTGCSSYYQRNIEVQRMISSGNLQEAEKKLEGDKRIQKDRNRLLYLFNMGFINHLQQDYSKSNEFFNEADLLIEDYKKSYGAEVLALISNPEVKPYKPEDFESVMVHYYKSLNYLLLGQYESSIVEAKRMNLILNQLNDKYKDHKNRYQADAFAHILMGLSYEASRDFNNAFIAYRNAYNIYQGEHGYFEISAPEQLKSDLLRTAYIIGFQNDLAFYEREFGREYEPRNTENGELVFLWHNGMGPIKDEVSFNFIAIPGQAGYVIFENEELGISFPFYIGDDKQKRDDLLALRVVRVAFPKYLARPTYYNDAHLVVNGQKLPLEKVENINDIAFKTLKDRFLREMGVSLLRLGLKKATEIKLAQENAALGAAATITNAITEKADTRNWHTLPHSIYYQRAPLKDGDNVIGLRTVSYTHLRAHE
;
A
#
# COMPACT_ATOMS: atom_id res chain seq x y z
N MET A 1 20.29 44.52 11.70
CA MET A 1 19.30 43.62 12.34
C MET A 1 17.97 43.57 11.60
N LYS A 2 17.35 44.67 11.17
CA LYS A 2 16.07 44.62 10.42
C LYS A 2 16.15 43.79 9.10
N ASN A 3 17.23 43.92 8.33
CA ASN A 3 17.41 43.20 7.08
C ASN A 3 17.61 41.65 7.27
N LEU A 4 18.16 41.24 8.43
CA LEU A 4 18.33 39.81 8.75
C LEU A 4 16.99 39.17 9.11
N VAL A 5 16.06 39.90 9.71
CA VAL A 5 14.71 39.46 10.03
C VAL A 5 13.89 39.26 8.76
N TYR A 6 14.04 40.12 7.74
CA TYR A 6 13.37 39.97 6.44
C TYR A 6 13.92 38.79 5.66
N ILE A 7 15.21 38.51 5.70
CA ILE A 7 15.82 37.33 5.06
C ILE A 7 15.33 36.05 5.74
N LEU A 8 15.22 36.05 7.09
CA LEU A 8 14.69 34.88 7.83
C LEU A 8 13.19 34.67 7.55
N ALA A 9 12.41 35.77 7.40
CA ALA A 9 10.98 35.67 7.05
C ALA A 9 10.71 35.16 5.67
N ILE A 10 11.58 35.41 4.66
CA ILE A 10 11.46 34.90 3.30
C ILE A 10 11.72 33.38 3.25
N PHE A 11 12.58 32.85 4.12
CA PHE A 11 12.83 31.40 4.21
C PHE A 11 11.66 30.60 4.82
N VAL A 12 10.76 31.23 5.55
CA VAL A 12 9.60 30.55 6.19
C VAL A 12 8.45 30.32 5.20
N PHE A 13 8.41 31.01 4.08
CA PHE A 13 7.34 30.88 3.06
C PHE A 13 7.66 29.92 1.90
N THR A 14 8.80 29.25 1.90
CA THR A 14 8.97 28.10 0.99
C THR A 14 8.11 26.96 1.52
N GLY A 15 6.85 26.95 1.13
CA GLY A 15 5.88 25.91 1.46
C GLY A 15 6.50 24.54 1.17
N CYS A 16 6.64 23.70 2.19
CA CYS A 16 7.11 22.34 2.04
C CYS A 16 6.12 21.59 1.15
N SER A 17 6.44 21.48 -0.14
CA SER A 17 5.65 20.63 -1.05
C SER A 17 5.68 19.18 -0.55
N SER A 18 4.52 18.51 -0.51
CA SER A 18 4.42 17.10 -0.15
C SER A 18 5.25 16.23 -1.11
N TYR A 19 5.55 14.99 -0.72
CA TYR A 19 6.22 14.04 -1.61
C TYR A 19 5.44 13.88 -2.92
N TYR A 20 4.11 13.81 -2.84
CA TYR A 20 3.24 13.74 -4.00
C TYR A 20 3.41 14.94 -4.94
N GLN A 21 3.36 16.17 -4.42
CA GLN A 21 3.50 17.39 -5.23
C GLN A 21 4.84 17.45 -5.97
N ARG A 22 5.93 16.99 -5.33
CA ARG A 22 7.26 16.93 -5.96
C ARG A 22 7.34 15.91 -7.11
N ASN A 23 6.54 14.85 -7.05
CA ASN A 23 6.56 13.77 -8.02
C ASN A 23 5.37 13.79 -9.00
N ILE A 24 4.52 14.81 -8.94
CA ILE A 24 3.31 14.90 -9.78
C ILE A 24 3.63 14.88 -11.27
N GLU A 25 4.77 15.43 -11.67
CA GLU A 25 5.22 15.45 -13.05
C GLU A 25 5.61 14.07 -13.56
N VAL A 26 6.34 13.30 -12.76
CA VAL A 26 6.66 11.89 -13.08
C VAL A 26 5.38 11.08 -13.24
N GLN A 27 4.40 11.28 -12.36
CA GLN A 27 3.11 10.59 -12.47
C GLN A 27 2.35 10.97 -13.75
N ARG A 28 2.37 12.24 -14.15
CA ARG A 28 1.76 12.68 -15.41
C ARG A 28 2.44 12.03 -16.61
N MET A 29 3.77 11.94 -16.61
CA MET A 29 4.54 11.25 -17.64
C MET A 29 4.14 9.77 -17.74
N ILE A 30 4.04 9.08 -16.60
CA ILE A 30 3.59 7.67 -16.54
C ILE A 30 2.16 7.57 -17.09
N SER A 31 1.22 8.41 -16.63
CA SER A 31 -0.19 8.38 -17.08
C SER A 31 -0.37 8.69 -18.56
N SER A 32 0.52 9.46 -19.16
CA SER A 32 0.49 9.79 -20.59
C SER A 32 1.31 8.82 -21.45
N GLY A 33 1.91 7.78 -20.85
CA GLY A 33 2.75 6.81 -21.56
C GLY A 33 4.17 7.27 -21.90
N ASN A 34 4.58 8.46 -21.41
CA ASN A 34 5.94 9.00 -21.64
C ASN A 34 6.95 8.35 -20.66
N LEU A 35 7.08 7.03 -20.73
CA LEU A 35 7.80 6.23 -19.75
C LEU A 35 9.31 6.51 -19.73
N GLN A 36 9.94 6.69 -20.90
CA GLN A 36 11.37 7.01 -21.00
C GLN A 36 11.72 8.36 -20.37
N GLU A 37 10.84 9.36 -20.52
CA GLU A 37 11.03 10.66 -19.89
C GLU A 37 10.85 10.59 -18.37
N ALA A 38 9.88 9.79 -17.90
CA ALA A 38 9.65 9.53 -16.48
C ALA A 38 10.88 8.87 -15.85
N GLU A 39 11.44 7.84 -16.49
CA GLU A 39 12.66 7.14 -16.06
C GLU A 39 13.84 8.11 -15.96
N LYS A 40 14.15 8.82 -17.04
CA LYS A 40 15.24 9.79 -17.10
C LYS A 40 15.10 10.89 -16.05
N LYS A 41 13.88 11.34 -15.76
CA LYS A 41 13.62 12.33 -14.72
C LYS A 41 13.93 11.80 -13.33
N LEU A 42 13.56 10.56 -13.02
CA LEU A 42 13.88 9.92 -11.74
C LEU A 42 15.39 9.68 -11.59
N GLU A 43 16.07 9.27 -12.66
CA GLU A 43 17.54 9.11 -12.68
C GLU A 43 18.27 10.44 -12.47
N GLY A 44 17.71 11.54 -12.93
CA GLY A 44 18.25 12.89 -12.74
C GLY A 44 18.01 13.52 -11.38
N ASP A 45 17.04 13.03 -10.60
CA ASP A 45 16.70 13.61 -9.28
C ASP A 45 17.50 12.95 -8.14
N LYS A 46 18.66 13.56 -7.82
CA LYS A 46 19.50 13.13 -6.69
C LYS A 46 18.80 13.14 -5.33
N ARG A 47 17.68 13.84 -5.17
CA ARG A 47 16.96 13.91 -3.88
C ARG A 47 16.12 12.67 -3.63
N ILE A 48 15.53 12.09 -4.68
CA ILE A 48 14.76 10.84 -4.56
C ILE A 48 15.69 9.64 -4.41
N GLN A 49 16.92 9.72 -4.92
CA GLN A 49 17.92 8.66 -4.80
C GLN A 49 18.63 8.60 -3.44
N LYS A 50 18.47 9.65 -2.58
CA LYS A 50 19.03 9.64 -1.23
C LYS A 50 18.46 8.52 -0.38
N ASP A 51 19.21 8.03 0.60
CA ASP A 51 18.87 6.92 1.48
C ASP A 51 17.46 6.99 2.03
N ARG A 52 17.01 8.18 2.46
CA ARG A 52 15.65 8.37 2.99
C ARG A 52 14.53 8.08 1.99
N ASN A 53 14.78 8.18 0.68
CA ASN A 53 13.80 7.98 -0.39
C ASN A 53 14.20 6.83 -1.33
N ARG A 54 15.35 6.19 -1.10
CA ARG A 54 15.90 5.15 -1.99
C ARG A 54 14.88 4.08 -2.33
N LEU A 55 14.13 3.60 -1.36
CA LEU A 55 13.11 2.58 -1.56
C LEU A 55 12.01 3.03 -2.54
N LEU A 56 11.53 4.27 -2.41
CA LEU A 56 10.53 4.83 -3.34
C LEU A 56 11.09 5.04 -4.76
N TYR A 57 12.38 5.38 -4.87
CA TYR A 57 13.05 5.41 -6.16
C TYR A 57 13.04 4.02 -6.81
N LEU A 58 13.44 2.98 -6.09
CA LEU A 58 13.48 1.61 -6.58
C LEU A 58 12.09 1.11 -6.98
N PHE A 59 11.06 1.40 -6.21
CA PHE A 59 9.68 1.07 -6.53
C PHE A 59 9.24 1.70 -7.85
N ASN A 60 9.48 3.00 -8.04
CA ASN A 60 9.06 3.69 -9.24
C ASN A 60 9.88 3.25 -10.46
N MET A 61 11.19 3.00 -10.31
CA MET A 61 12.02 2.48 -11.40
C MET A 61 11.61 1.07 -11.80
N GLY A 62 11.37 0.18 -10.84
CA GLY A 62 10.83 -1.16 -11.10
C GLY A 62 9.50 -1.10 -11.85
N PHE A 63 8.58 -0.25 -11.41
CA PHE A 63 7.28 -0.08 -12.04
C PHE A 63 7.37 0.48 -13.47
N ILE A 64 8.18 1.52 -13.71
CA ILE A 64 8.37 2.10 -15.04
C ILE A 64 8.96 1.06 -16.00
N ASN A 65 9.99 0.31 -15.58
CA ASN A 65 10.59 -0.72 -16.42
C ASN A 65 9.60 -1.88 -16.70
N HIS A 66 8.73 -2.24 -15.75
CA HIS A 66 7.62 -3.16 -15.99
C HIS A 66 6.71 -2.64 -17.12
N LEU A 67 6.30 -1.36 -17.06
CA LEU A 67 5.45 -0.76 -18.10
C LEU A 67 6.16 -0.64 -19.46
N GLN A 68 7.48 -0.50 -19.47
CA GLN A 68 8.31 -0.52 -20.69
C GLN A 68 8.54 -1.94 -21.24
N GLN A 69 8.03 -2.97 -20.54
CA GLN A 69 8.23 -4.40 -20.87
C GLN A 69 9.69 -4.87 -20.70
N ASP A 70 10.54 -4.09 -20.04
CA ASP A 70 11.85 -4.55 -19.59
C ASP A 70 11.72 -5.24 -18.23
N TYR A 71 11.14 -6.44 -18.27
CA TYR A 71 10.81 -7.21 -17.06
C TYR A 71 12.05 -7.64 -16.29
N SER A 72 13.17 -7.87 -16.96
CA SER A 72 14.44 -8.23 -16.32
C SER A 72 14.98 -7.07 -15.49
N LYS A 73 15.07 -5.89 -16.10
CA LYS A 73 15.51 -4.67 -15.41
C LYS A 73 14.55 -4.25 -14.30
N SER A 74 13.24 -4.41 -14.53
CA SER A 74 12.23 -4.23 -13.50
C SER A 74 12.50 -5.10 -12.27
N ASN A 75 12.80 -6.40 -12.47
CA ASN A 75 13.12 -7.32 -11.38
C ASN A 75 14.44 -6.98 -10.67
N GLU A 76 15.44 -6.41 -11.35
CA GLU A 76 16.67 -5.91 -10.71
C GLU A 76 16.34 -4.83 -9.67
N PHE A 77 15.53 -3.83 -10.05
CA PHE A 77 15.10 -2.77 -9.13
C PHE A 77 14.25 -3.31 -7.96
N PHE A 78 13.32 -4.23 -8.23
CA PHE A 78 12.50 -4.81 -7.17
C PHE A 78 13.30 -5.75 -6.26
N ASN A 79 14.33 -6.43 -6.75
CA ASN A 79 15.23 -7.22 -5.91
C ASN A 79 16.05 -6.33 -4.97
N GLU A 80 16.56 -5.20 -5.46
CA GLU A 80 17.24 -4.22 -4.60
C GLU A 80 16.26 -3.63 -3.56
N ALA A 81 15.03 -3.37 -3.94
CA ALA A 81 14.00 -2.90 -3.02
C ALA A 81 13.70 -3.93 -1.92
N ASP A 82 13.55 -5.18 -2.28
CA ASP A 82 13.27 -6.30 -1.36
C ASP A 82 14.40 -6.46 -0.32
N LEU A 83 15.65 -6.45 -0.77
CA LEU A 83 16.83 -6.47 0.12
C LEU A 83 16.84 -5.28 1.08
N LEU A 84 16.54 -4.08 0.58
CA LEU A 84 16.51 -2.87 1.40
C LEU A 84 15.39 -2.91 2.45
N ILE A 85 14.23 -3.48 2.12
CA ILE A 85 13.12 -3.70 3.07
C ILE A 85 13.56 -4.64 4.19
N GLU A 86 14.26 -5.73 3.86
CA GLU A 86 14.76 -6.68 4.86
C GLU A 86 15.83 -6.06 5.77
N ASP A 87 16.73 -5.26 5.23
CA ASP A 87 17.77 -4.57 6.00
C ASP A 87 17.16 -3.54 6.97
N TYR A 88 16.12 -2.83 6.54
CA TYR A 88 15.39 -1.92 7.42
C TYR A 88 14.69 -2.69 8.57
N LYS A 89 14.12 -3.87 8.32
CA LYS A 89 13.52 -4.69 9.38
C LYS A 89 14.56 -5.10 10.44
N LYS A 90 15.79 -5.41 10.04
CA LYS A 90 16.88 -5.83 10.96
C LYS A 90 17.43 -4.66 11.80
N SER A 91 17.53 -3.47 11.23
CA SER A 91 18.09 -2.28 11.90
C SER A 91 17.16 -1.65 12.93
N TYR A 92 15.87 -1.93 12.89
CA TYR A 92 14.85 -1.37 13.78
C TYR A 92 14.90 -1.86 15.25
N GLY A 93 15.74 -2.80 15.61
CA GLY A 93 15.95 -3.28 17.00
C GLY A 93 16.65 -2.29 17.94
N ALA A 94 17.23 -1.17 17.43
CA ALA A 94 18.01 -0.19 18.22
C ALA A 94 17.27 1.14 18.50
N GLU A 95 15.95 1.16 18.54
CA GLU A 95 15.11 2.32 18.22
C GLU A 95 14.66 3.27 19.34
N VAL A 96 15.19 3.24 20.53
CA VAL A 96 14.76 4.24 21.52
C VAL A 96 15.17 5.68 21.11
N LEU A 97 16.35 5.85 20.50
CA LEU A 97 16.79 7.15 19.96
C LEU A 97 16.08 7.57 18.66
N ALA A 98 15.53 6.60 17.94
CA ALA A 98 14.80 6.84 16.71
C ALA A 98 13.39 7.43 16.94
N LEU A 99 12.81 7.27 18.11
CA LEU A 99 11.49 7.85 18.44
C LEU A 99 11.46 9.38 18.42
N ILE A 100 12.62 10.04 18.63
CA ILE A 100 12.69 11.51 18.76
C ILE A 100 12.79 12.23 17.42
N SER A 101 13.15 11.55 16.33
CA SER A 101 13.37 12.19 15.02
C SER A 101 12.11 12.22 14.16
N ASN A 102 12.00 13.27 13.30
CA ASN A 102 10.92 13.42 12.33
C ASN A 102 10.86 12.21 11.37
N PRO A 103 9.67 11.60 11.14
CA PRO A 103 9.51 10.49 10.20
C PRO A 103 10.02 10.78 8.79
N GLU A 104 9.84 11.99 8.24
CA GLU A 104 10.31 12.34 6.89
C GLU A 104 11.84 12.37 6.73
N VAL A 105 12.60 12.46 7.82
CA VAL A 105 14.07 12.48 7.78
C VAL A 105 14.64 11.06 7.75
N LYS A 106 13.88 10.09 8.24
CA LYS A 106 14.24 8.68 8.27
C LYS A 106 14.12 8.02 6.89
N PRO A 107 14.81 6.88 6.66
CA PRO A 107 14.51 6.03 5.53
C PRO A 107 13.02 5.72 5.44
N TYR A 108 12.46 5.77 4.24
CA TYR A 108 11.07 5.46 4.00
C TYR A 108 10.76 4.01 4.39
N LYS A 109 9.79 3.82 5.26
CA LYS A 109 9.28 2.51 5.62
C LYS A 109 8.06 2.20 4.75
N PRO A 110 8.08 1.11 3.97
CA PRO A 110 6.95 0.78 3.11
C PRO A 110 5.73 0.39 3.92
N GLU A 111 4.57 0.61 3.35
CA GLU A 111 3.33 0.05 3.82
C GLU A 111 3.33 -1.48 3.62
N ASP A 112 2.55 -2.19 4.43
CA ASP A 112 2.50 -3.64 4.37
C ASP A 112 2.09 -4.12 2.96
N PHE A 113 1.07 -3.50 2.36
CA PHE A 113 0.63 -3.83 1.01
C PHE A 113 1.65 -3.45 -0.08
N GLU A 114 2.45 -2.40 0.12
CA GLU A 114 3.51 -2.05 -0.83
C GLU A 114 4.59 -3.14 -0.88
N SER A 115 4.93 -3.73 0.27
CA SER A 115 5.85 -4.86 0.33
C SER A 115 5.30 -6.10 -0.40
N VAL A 116 4.01 -6.36 -0.30
CA VAL A 116 3.34 -7.43 -1.06
C VAL A 116 3.37 -7.12 -2.56
N MET A 117 3.12 -5.87 -2.97
CA MET A 117 3.11 -5.46 -4.37
C MET A 117 4.48 -5.54 -5.05
N VAL A 118 5.59 -5.46 -4.31
CA VAL A 118 6.93 -5.75 -4.86
C VAL A 118 6.98 -7.19 -5.41
N HIS A 119 6.54 -8.16 -4.61
CA HIS A 119 6.53 -9.56 -5.01
C HIS A 119 5.46 -9.85 -6.08
N TYR A 120 4.36 -9.11 -6.06
CA TYR A 120 3.37 -9.15 -7.14
C TYR A 120 4.00 -8.82 -8.49
N TYR A 121 4.68 -7.67 -8.63
CA TYR A 121 5.32 -7.28 -9.88
C TYR A 121 6.45 -8.22 -10.28
N LYS A 122 7.26 -8.69 -9.31
CA LYS A 122 8.29 -9.69 -9.58
C LYS A 122 7.68 -11.00 -10.15
N SER A 123 6.60 -11.49 -9.51
CA SER A 123 5.89 -12.70 -9.97
C SER A 123 5.33 -12.50 -11.38
N LEU A 124 4.68 -11.37 -11.64
CA LEU A 124 4.12 -11.05 -12.95
C LEU A 124 5.22 -10.92 -14.02
N ASN A 125 6.34 -10.27 -13.71
CA ASN A 125 7.49 -10.16 -14.60
C ASN A 125 8.06 -11.53 -14.96
N TYR A 126 8.24 -12.41 -13.98
CA TYR A 126 8.72 -13.78 -14.23
C TYR A 126 7.72 -14.59 -15.07
N LEU A 127 6.43 -14.42 -14.83
CA LEU A 127 5.39 -15.04 -15.65
C LEU A 127 5.48 -14.60 -17.12
N LEU A 128 5.65 -13.28 -17.36
CA LEU A 128 5.80 -12.70 -18.70
C LEU A 128 7.13 -13.07 -19.37
N LEU A 129 8.17 -13.40 -18.61
CA LEU A 129 9.43 -13.93 -19.09
C LEU A 129 9.41 -15.45 -19.35
N GLY A 130 8.30 -16.15 -19.04
CA GLY A 130 8.20 -17.61 -19.12
C GLY A 130 8.97 -18.36 -18.03
N GLN A 131 9.38 -17.66 -16.96
CA GLN A 131 10.12 -18.21 -15.82
C GLN A 131 9.15 -18.59 -14.69
N TYR A 132 8.35 -19.64 -14.94
CA TYR A 132 7.18 -19.98 -14.13
C TYR A 132 7.53 -20.36 -12.69
N GLU A 133 8.62 -21.10 -12.46
CA GLU A 133 9.07 -21.48 -11.12
C GLU A 133 9.43 -20.25 -10.29
N SER A 134 10.11 -19.28 -10.89
CA SER A 134 10.45 -18.01 -10.22
C SER A 134 9.20 -17.20 -9.90
N SER A 135 8.22 -17.19 -10.81
CA SER A 135 6.91 -16.57 -10.60
C SER A 135 6.19 -17.16 -9.38
N ILE A 136 6.15 -18.50 -9.27
CA ILE A 136 5.57 -19.23 -8.14
C ILE A 136 6.28 -18.89 -6.83
N VAL A 137 7.61 -18.78 -6.83
CA VAL A 137 8.39 -18.40 -5.64
C VAL A 137 7.98 -17.02 -5.14
N GLU A 138 7.88 -16.04 -6.03
CA GLU A 138 7.51 -14.67 -5.65
C GLU A 138 6.03 -14.59 -5.19
N ALA A 139 5.13 -15.33 -5.84
CA ALA A 139 3.74 -15.41 -5.41
C ALA A 139 3.59 -16.05 -4.00
N LYS A 140 4.41 -17.06 -3.68
CA LYS A 140 4.48 -17.63 -2.31
C LYS A 140 5.03 -16.63 -1.30
N ARG A 141 5.99 -15.78 -1.69
CA ARG A 141 6.54 -14.73 -0.80
C ARG A 141 5.49 -13.71 -0.40
N MET A 142 4.50 -13.40 -1.26
CA MET A 142 3.36 -12.55 -0.88
C MET A 142 2.64 -13.12 0.35
N ASN A 143 2.29 -14.41 0.33
CA ASN A 143 1.66 -15.07 1.47
C ASN A 143 2.56 -15.14 2.71
N LEU A 144 3.87 -15.36 2.52
CA LEU A 144 4.82 -15.38 3.63
C LEU A 144 4.88 -14.02 4.35
N ILE A 145 4.91 -12.91 3.60
CA ILE A 145 4.89 -11.55 4.15
C ILE A 145 3.59 -11.32 4.94
N LEU A 146 2.45 -11.71 4.38
CA LEU A 146 1.15 -11.57 5.07
C LEU A 146 1.09 -12.36 6.37
N ASN A 147 1.61 -13.59 6.39
CA ASN A 147 1.71 -14.39 7.62
C ASN A 147 2.63 -13.72 8.66
N GLN A 148 3.80 -13.18 8.26
CA GLN A 148 4.67 -12.44 9.16
C GLN A 148 4.01 -11.16 9.73
N LEU A 149 3.17 -10.51 8.94
CA LEU A 149 2.39 -9.36 9.38
C LEU A 149 1.31 -9.77 10.39
N ASN A 150 0.64 -10.89 10.18
CA ASN A 150 -0.35 -11.43 11.12
C ASN A 150 0.27 -11.74 12.49
N ASP A 151 1.46 -12.33 12.52
CA ASP A 151 2.19 -12.59 13.75
C ASP A 151 2.57 -11.30 14.50
N LYS A 152 2.83 -10.23 13.77
CA LYS A 152 3.16 -8.91 14.32
C LYS A 152 1.96 -8.22 14.97
N TYR A 153 0.77 -8.46 14.45
CA TYR A 153 -0.48 -7.85 14.91
C TYR A 153 -1.30 -8.84 15.78
N LYS A 154 -0.77 -9.20 16.96
CA LYS A 154 -1.32 -10.21 17.87
C LYS A 154 -2.80 -10.03 18.27
N ASP A 155 -3.36 -8.84 18.08
CA ASP A 155 -4.76 -8.53 18.42
C ASP A 155 -5.73 -8.76 17.25
N HIS A 156 -5.34 -9.45 16.18
CA HIS A 156 -6.15 -9.76 14.98
C HIS A 156 -6.83 -8.54 14.32
N LYS A 157 -6.30 -7.35 14.53
CA LYS A 157 -6.88 -6.09 14.01
C LYS A 157 -6.45 -5.74 12.60
N ASN A 158 -5.49 -6.48 12.02
CA ASN A 158 -5.10 -6.25 10.63
C ASN A 158 -6.05 -7.00 9.69
N ARG A 159 -6.85 -6.28 8.91
CA ARG A 159 -7.77 -6.88 7.93
C ARG A 159 -7.07 -7.40 6.67
N TYR A 160 -5.87 -6.92 6.38
CA TYR A 160 -5.05 -7.43 5.29
C TYR A 160 -4.22 -8.63 5.77
N GLN A 161 -4.91 -9.72 6.11
CA GLN A 161 -4.32 -10.96 6.63
C GLN A 161 -4.04 -11.99 5.55
N ALA A 162 -4.76 -11.90 4.45
CA ALA A 162 -4.63 -12.78 3.31
C ALA A 162 -4.92 -11.97 2.04
N ASP A 163 -4.36 -12.39 0.93
CA ASP A 163 -4.52 -11.75 -0.37
C ASP A 163 -5.09 -12.77 -1.37
N ALA A 164 -6.36 -12.58 -1.75
CA ALA A 164 -7.04 -13.47 -2.68
C ALA A 164 -6.41 -13.40 -4.07
N PHE A 165 -5.98 -12.21 -4.49
CA PHE A 165 -5.39 -12.03 -5.81
C PHE A 165 -3.98 -12.65 -5.89
N ALA A 166 -3.20 -12.64 -4.81
CA ALA A 166 -1.94 -13.39 -4.73
C ALA A 166 -2.14 -14.87 -5.04
N HIS A 167 -3.21 -15.47 -4.54
CA HIS A 167 -3.57 -16.85 -4.82
C HIS A 167 -4.05 -17.06 -6.26
N ILE A 168 -4.76 -16.09 -6.87
CA ILE A 168 -5.10 -16.14 -8.30
C ILE A 168 -3.82 -16.14 -9.14
N LEU A 169 -2.89 -15.21 -8.87
CA LEU A 169 -1.61 -15.14 -9.59
C LEU A 169 -0.78 -16.42 -9.43
N MET A 170 -0.78 -17.00 -8.22
CA MET A 170 -0.15 -18.30 -7.97
C MET A 170 -0.79 -19.40 -8.81
N GLY A 171 -2.12 -19.43 -8.89
CA GLY A 171 -2.87 -20.37 -9.73
C GLY A 171 -2.50 -20.24 -11.21
N LEU A 172 -2.45 -19.01 -11.73
CA LEU A 172 -2.02 -18.73 -13.10
C LEU A 172 -0.59 -19.21 -13.37
N SER A 173 0.32 -19.00 -12.43
CA SER A 173 1.72 -19.43 -12.56
C SER A 173 1.86 -20.97 -12.54
N TYR A 174 1.09 -21.66 -11.69
CA TYR A 174 1.04 -23.11 -11.67
C TYR A 174 0.44 -23.69 -12.96
N GLU A 175 -0.63 -23.08 -13.49
CA GLU A 175 -1.17 -23.50 -14.79
C GLU A 175 -0.17 -23.34 -15.92
N ALA A 176 0.55 -22.21 -15.95
CA ALA A 176 1.58 -21.97 -16.95
C ALA A 176 2.70 -23.02 -16.90
N SER A 177 3.00 -23.56 -15.71
CA SER A 177 3.93 -24.69 -15.52
C SER A 177 3.26 -26.06 -15.68
N ARG A 178 1.96 -26.12 -16.05
CA ARG A 178 1.12 -27.34 -16.16
C ARG A 178 0.91 -28.11 -14.86
N ASP A 179 1.09 -27.46 -13.72
CA ASP A 179 0.78 -28.01 -12.40
C ASP A 179 -0.66 -27.68 -12.01
N PHE A 180 -1.62 -28.33 -12.64
CA PHE A 180 -3.05 -28.08 -12.42
C PHE A 180 -3.53 -28.46 -11.03
N ASN A 181 -2.84 -29.38 -10.34
CA ASN A 181 -3.19 -29.75 -8.98
C ASN A 181 -2.92 -28.56 -8.00
N ASN A 182 -1.73 -27.99 -8.07
CA ASN A 182 -1.40 -26.83 -7.25
C ASN A 182 -2.16 -25.56 -7.70
N ALA A 183 -2.49 -25.45 -9.00
CA ALA A 183 -3.35 -24.38 -9.50
C ALA A 183 -4.75 -24.46 -8.87
N PHE A 184 -5.37 -25.64 -8.83
CA PHE A 184 -6.66 -25.85 -8.16
C PHE A 184 -6.60 -25.45 -6.68
N ILE A 185 -5.55 -25.89 -5.95
CA ILE A 185 -5.37 -25.51 -4.54
C ILE A 185 -5.26 -23.99 -4.37
N ALA A 186 -4.52 -23.33 -5.25
CA ALA A 186 -4.35 -21.88 -5.21
C ALA A 186 -5.68 -21.14 -5.47
N TYR A 187 -6.44 -21.53 -6.49
CA TYR A 187 -7.75 -20.95 -6.78
C TYR A 187 -8.77 -21.21 -5.67
N ARG A 188 -8.75 -22.39 -5.06
CA ARG A 188 -9.59 -22.71 -3.91
C ARG A 188 -9.26 -21.81 -2.73
N ASN A 189 -7.99 -21.57 -2.46
CA ASN A 189 -7.58 -20.66 -1.39
C ASN A 189 -8.02 -19.22 -1.68
N ALA A 190 -7.90 -18.75 -2.94
CA ALA A 190 -8.42 -17.46 -3.36
C ALA A 190 -9.93 -17.34 -3.10
N TYR A 191 -10.71 -18.35 -3.54
CA TYR A 191 -12.15 -18.38 -3.32
C TYR A 191 -12.50 -18.33 -1.84
N ASN A 192 -11.84 -19.12 -0.99
CA ASN A 192 -12.08 -19.13 0.45
C ASN A 192 -11.78 -17.77 1.09
N ILE A 193 -10.77 -17.04 0.63
CA ILE A 193 -10.44 -15.70 1.13
C ILE A 193 -11.56 -14.71 0.79
N TYR A 194 -12.11 -14.75 -0.43
CA TYR A 194 -13.26 -13.90 -0.80
C TYR A 194 -14.52 -14.24 0.02
N GLN A 195 -14.70 -15.50 0.44
CA GLN A 195 -15.82 -15.96 1.26
C GLN A 195 -15.61 -15.79 2.77
N GLY A 196 -14.45 -15.26 3.18
CA GLY A 196 -14.14 -15.10 4.59
C GLY A 196 -15.19 -14.30 5.37
N GLU A 197 -15.25 -14.51 6.69
CA GLU A 197 -16.28 -13.98 7.61
C GLU A 197 -16.50 -12.47 7.51
N HIS A 198 -15.47 -11.70 7.12
CA HIS A 198 -15.54 -10.25 6.98
C HIS A 198 -15.56 -9.79 5.51
N GLY A 199 -15.66 -10.73 4.56
CA GLY A 199 -15.48 -10.46 3.14
C GLY A 199 -14.06 -9.99 2.79
N TYR A 200 -13.76 -9.82 1.51
CA TYR A 200 -12.47 -9.36 1.04
C TYR A 200 -12.59 -7.95 0.44
N PHE A 201 -12.41 -6.91 1.27
CA PHE A 201 -12.41 -5.50 0.83
C PHE A 201 -13.61 -5.13 -0.07
N GLU A 202 -14.81 -5.65 0.26
CA GLU A 202 -16.06 -5.45 -0.51
C GLU A 202 -16.02 -6.01 -1.94
N ILE A 203 -15.11 -6.96 -2.19
CA ILE A 203 -15.03 -7.70 -3.45
C ILE A 203 -15.62 -9.09 -3.24
N SER A 204 -16.60 -9.46 -4.05
CA SER A 204 -17.11 -10.82 -4.13
C SER A 204 -16.20 -11.70 -4.97
N ALA A 205 -16.22 -13.02 -4.75
CA ALA A 205 -15.44 -13.95 -5.58
C ALA A 205 -15.82 -13.81 -7.06
N PRO A 206 -14.86 -13.47 -7.95
CA PRO A 206 -15.14 -13.26 -9.37
C PRO A 206 -15.66 -14.51 -10.06
N GLU A 207 -16.55 -14.35 -11.03
CA GLU A 207 -17.10 -15.49 -11.81
C GLU A 207 -16.01 -16.18 -12.63
N GLN A 208 -14.98 -15.43 -13.08
CA GLN A 208 -13.83 -16.02 -13.73
C GLN A 208 -13.06 -16.95 -12.79
N LEU A 209 -12.84 -16.55 -11.52
CA LEU A 209 -12.18 -17.42 -10.52
C LEU A 209 -13.00 -18.71 -10.28
N LYS A 210 -14.32 -18.61 -10.19
CA LYS A 210 -15.20 -19.79 -10.07
C LYS A 210 -15.07 -20.71 -11.28
N SER A 211 -14.97 -20.13 -12.47
CA SER A 211 -14.73 -20.90 -13.72
C SER A 211 -13.37 -21.58 -13.72
N ASP A 212 -12.31 -20.90 -13.24
CA ASP A 212 -10.96 -21.47 -13.14
C ASP A 212 -10.91 -22.63 -12.13
N LEU A 213 -11.65 -22.50 -11.03
CA LEU A 213 -11.76 -23.54 -10.00
C LEU A 213 -12.46 -24.80 -10.54
N LEU A 214 -13.61 -24.64 -11.22
CA LEU A 214 -14.31 -25.76 -11.87
C LEU A 214 -13.43 -26.42 -12.94
N ARG A 215 -12.79 -25.61 -13.78
CA ARG A 215 -11.93 -26.08 -14.88
C ARG A 215 -10.75 -26.89 -14.36
N THR A 216 -10.06 -26.41 -13.35
CA THR A 216 -8.90 -27.12 -12.80
C THR A 216 -9.34 -28.39 -12.08
N ALA A 217 -10.44 -28.40 -11.31
CA ALA A 217 -11.00 -29.61 -10.71
C ALA A 217 -11.35 -30.69 -11.77
N TYR A 218 -11.94 -30.26 -12.90
CA TYR A 218 -12.25 -31.16 -14.02
C TYR A 218 -11.00 -31.74 -14.63
N ILE A 219 -9.97 -30.90 -14.94
CA ILE A 219 -8.74 -31.37 -15.61
C ILE A 219 -7.98 -32.42 -14.77
N ILE A 220 -7.94 -32.23 -13.45
CA ILE A 220 -7.23 -33.13 -12.53
C ILE A 220 -8.09 -34.33 -12.10
N GLY A 221 -9.36 -34.40 -12.52
CA GLY A 221 -10.27 -35.51 -12.22
C GLY A 221 -10.79 -35.52 -10.78
N PHE A 222 -10.82 -34.40 -10.07
CA PHE A 222 -11.35 -34.26 -8.69
C PHE A 222 -12.89 -34.20 -8.73
N GLN A 223 -13.54 -35.33 -8.99
CA GLN A 223 -14.99 -35.44 -9.20
C GLN A 223 -15.81 -34.94 -7.99
N ASN A 224 -15.37 -35.22 -6.77
CA ASN A 224 -16.07 -34.81 -5.56
C ASN A 224 -16.01 -33.27 -5.38
N ASP A 225 -14.83 -32.68 -5.60
CA ASP A 225 -14.65 -31.23 -5.53
C ASP A 225 -15.41 -30.53 -6.66
N LEU A 226 -15.35 -31.08 -7.89
CA LEU A 226 -16.11 -30.56 -9.02
C LEU A 226 -17.61 -30.52 -8.72
N ALA A 227 -18.20 -31.67 -8.32
CA ALA A 227 -19.61 -31.75 -7.97
C ALA A 227 -19.99 -30.87 -6.76
N PHE A 228 -19.07 -30.63 -5.84
CA PHE A 228 -19.27 -29.68 -4.74
C PHE A 228 -19.40 -28.26 -5.26
N TYR A 229 -18.42 -27.79 -6.06
CA TYR A 229 -18.43 -26.41 -6.56
C TYR A 229 -19.49 -26.17 -7.64
N GLU A 230 -19.89 -27.16 -8.43
CA GLU A 230 -21.03 -27.04 -9.34
C GLU A 230 -22.33 -26.74 -8.57
N ARG A 231 -22.57 -27.42 -7.47
CA ARG A 231 -23.72 -27.14 -6.59
C ARG A 231 -23.61 -25.78 -5.90
N GLU A 232 -22.40 -25.44 -5.40
CA GLU A 232 -22.13 -24.17 -4.73
C GLU A 232 -22.36 -22.97 -5.65
N PHE A 233 -21.94 -23.11 -6.95
CA PHE A 233 -22.08 -22.05 -7.95
C PHE A 233 -23.41 -22.13 -8.74
N GLY A 234 -24.21 -23.18 -8.52
CA GLY A 234 -25.49 -23.39 -9.19
C GLY A 234 -25.37 -23.60 -10.71
N ARG A 235 -24.24 -24.16 -11.15
CA ARG A 235 -23.99 -24.44 -12.58
C ARG A 235 -23.09 -25.65 -12.76
N GLU A 236 -23.33 -26.43 -13.82
CA GLU A 236 -22.45 -27.50 -14.27
C GLU A 236 -21.25 -26.94 -15.05
N TYR A 237 -20.13 -27.62 -14.99
CA TYR A 237 -18.94 -27.22 -15.75
C TYR A 237 -19.04 -27.75 -17.20
N GLU A 238 -19.05 -26.85 -18.15
CA GLU A 238 -18.96 -27.14 -19.55
C GLU A 238 -17.50 -26.94 -20.05
N PRO A 239 -16.80 -27.99 -20.50
CA PRO A 239 -15.46 -27.85 -21.05
C PRO A 239 -15.45 -26.96 -22.28
N ARG A 240 -14.57 -25.94 -22.24
CA ARG A 240 -14.34 -25.05 -23.39
C ARG A 240 -13.25 -25.62 -24.28
N ASN A 241 -13.35 -25.37 -25.58
CA ASN A 241 -12.25 -25.65 -26.48
C ASN A 241 -11.14 -24.62 -26.26
N THR A 242 -9.99 -25.07 -25.74
CA THR A 242 -8.79 -24.26 -25.48
C THR A 242 -7.57 -24.79 -26.24
N GLU A 243 -7.77 -25.60 -27.29
CA GLU A 243 -6.68 -26.17 -28.09
C GLU A 243 -5.77 -25.11 -28.68
N ASN A 244 -6.31 -23.92 -29.01
CA ASN A 244 -5.58 -22.79 -29.55
C ASN A 244 -5.05 -21.81 -28.43
N GLY A 245 -5.13 -22.23 -27.18
CA GLY A 245 -4.72 -21.43 -26.03
C GLY A 245 -5.81 -20.50 -25.47
N GLU A 246 -5.46 -19.80 -24.43
CA GLU A 246 -6.33 -18.85 -23.75
C GLU A 246 -5.58 -17.51 -23.52
N LEU A 247 -6.31 -16.41 -23.61
CA LEU A 247 -5.85 -15.11 -23.19
C LEU A 247 -6.15 -14.95 -21.69
N VAL A 248 -5.12 -14.67 -20.90
CA VAL A 248 -5.25 -14.16 -19.52
C VAL A 248 -5.07 -12.65 -19.58
N PHE A 249 -6.07 -11.92 -19.14
CA PHE A 249 -6.09 -10.46 -19.21
C PHE A 249 -6.20 -9.85 -17.81
N LEU A 250 -5.20 -9.06 -17.42
CA LEU A 250 -5.17 -8.27 -16.21
C LEU A 250 -5.23 -6.79 -16.57
N TRP A 251 -6.18 -6.06 -16.00
CA TRP A 251 -6.29 -4.62 -16.23
C TRP A 251 -6.00 -3.86 -14.94
N HIS A 252 -4.91 -3.11 -14.94
CA HIS A 252 -4.57 -2.17 -13.87
C HIS A 252 -5.29 -0.85 -14.12
N ASN A 253 -6.30 -0.56 -13.32
CA ASN A 253 -7.14 0.63 -13.47
C ASN A 253 -6.74 1.73 -12.50
N GLY A 254 -6.50 2.92 -13.03
CA GLY A 254 -6.21 4.11 -12.24
C GLY A 254 -4.90 4.05 -11.46
N MET A 255 -4.73 5.00 -10.57
CA MET A 255 -3.58 5.04 -9.64
C MET A 255 -4.08 5.01 -8.21
N GLY A 256 -3.35 4.35 -7.32
CA GLY A 256 -3.63 4.19 -5.89
C GLY A 256 -3.68 5.54 -5.13
N PRO A 257 -4.06 5.52 -3.86
CA PRO A 257 -4.28 6.74 -3.10
C PRO A 257 -2.96 7.48 -2.83
N ILE A 258 -3.05 8.76 -2.52
CA ILE A 258 -1.93 9.58 -2.06
C ILE A 258 -2.05 9.81 -0.57
N LYS A 259 -0.90 9.93 0.12
CA LYS A 259 -0.88 10.35 1.52
C LYS A 259 -0.84 11.87 1.63
N ASP A 260 -1.64 12.37 2.55
CA ASP A 260 -1.67 13.76 3.00
C ASP A 260 -1.58 13.80 4.52
N GLU A 261 -1.50 14.97 5.10
CA GLU A 261 -1.43 15.18 6.54
C GLU A 261 -2.77 15.65 7.09
N VAL A 262 -3.13 15.13 8.25
CA VAL A 262 -4.19 15.65 9.11
C VAL A 262 -3.61 15.87 10.51
N SER A 263 -4.07 16.89 11.22
CA SER A 263 -3.63 17.16 12.58
C SER A 263 -4.77 17.06 13.56
N PHE A 264 -4.49 16.48 14.71
CA PHE A 264 -5.41 16.36 15.83
C PHE A 264 -4.84 17.05 17.06
N ASN A 265 -5.69 17.77 17.81
CA ASN A 265 -5.32 18.40 19.05
C ASN A 265 -5.73 17.51 20.22
N PHE A 266 -4.79 17.24 21.12
CA PHE A 266 -5.04 16.50 22.35
C PHE A 266 -4.82 17.41 23.54
N ILE A 267 -5.70 17.29 24.54
CA ILE A 267 -5.59 18.00 25.81
C ILE A 267 -4.89 17.06 26.80
N ALA A 268 -3.86 17.57 27.48
CA ALA A 268 -3.19 16.84 28.55
C ALA A 268 -3.94 17.05 29.88
N ILE A 269 -4.50 15.98 30.43
CA ILE A 269 -5.23 16.01 31.70
C ILE A 269 -4.62 15.06 32.73
N PRO A 270 -4.73 15.34 34.03
CA PRO A 270 -4.24 14.45 35.07
C PRO A 270 -5.09 13.17 35.14
N GLY A 271 -4.42 12.01 35.09
CA GLY A 271 -5.00 10.71 35.37
C GLY A 271 -4.76 10.27 36.81
N GLN A 272 -5.38 9.14 37.19
CA GLN A 272 -5.16 8.49 38.49
C GLN A 272 -3.83 7.72 38.53
N ALA A 273 -3.32 7.43 39.75
CA ALA A 273 -2.20 6.52 39.97
C ALA A 273 -0.94 6.77 39.09
N GLY A 274 -0.55 8.04 38.92
CA GLY A 274 0.66 8.39 38.17
C GLY A 274 0.50 8.42 36.65
N TYR A 275 -0.73 8.48 36.14
CA TYR A 275 -0.99 8.65 34.72
C TYR A 275 -1.16 10.13 34.32
N VAL A 276 -0.79 10.42 33.08
CA VAL A 276 -1.21 11.60 32.31
C VAL A 276 -1.99 11.11 31.10
N ILE A 277 -3.16 11.67 30.85
CA ILE A 277 -4.06 11.27 29.78
C ILE A 277 -4.04 12.36 28.70
N PHE A 278 -3.78 11.97 27.47
CA PHE A 278 -3.99 12.83 26.32
C PHE A 278 -5.34 12.49 25.68
N GLU A 279 -6.26 13.44 25.69
CA GLU A 279 -7.64 13.26 25.25
C GLU A 279 -7.95 14.13 24.04
N ASN A 280 -8.66 13.56 23.07
CA ASN A 280 -9.29 14.28 21.97
C ASN A 280 -10.80 14.03 22.04
N GLU A 281 -11.57 15.04 22.43
CA GLU A 281 -13.02 14.94 22.60
C GLU A 281 -13.75 14.74 21.27
N GLU A 282 -13.27 15.35 20.17
CA GLU A 282 -13.91 15.24 18.85
C GLU A 282 -13.87 13.80 18.31
N LEU A 283 -12.78 13.09 18.58
CA LEU A 283 -12.61 11.68 18.18
C LEU A 283 -13.11 10.70 19.23
N GLY A 284 -13.40 11.14 20.45
CA GLY A 284 -13.73 10.29 21.59
C GLY A 284 -12.58 9.35 21.98
N ILE A 285 -11.32 9.80 21.84
CA ILE A 285 -10.12 8.95 22.02
C ILE A 285 -9.30 9.50 23.17
N SER A 286 -8.84 8.61 24.06
CA SER A 286 -7.91 8.94 25.13
C SER A 286 -6.72 7.98 25.16
N PHE A 287 -5.53 8.52 25.47
CA PHE A 287 -4.29 7.77 25.61
C PHE A 287 -3.70 7.98 26.99
N PRO A 288 -3.79 7.00 27.90
CA PRO A 288 -3.17 7.07 29.21
C PRO A 288 -1.69 6.70 29.12
N PHE A 289 -0.82 7.57 29.65
CA PHE A 289 0.62 7.34 29.77
C PHE A 289 1.00 7.24 31.25
N TYR A 290 1.58 6.13 31.63
CA TYR A 290 2.09 5.94 32.96
C TYR A 290 3.44 6.64 33.16
N ILE A 291 3.49 7.61 34.07
CA ILE A 291 4.68 8.43 34.37
C ILE A 291 5.29 7.98 35.73
N GLY A 292 4.54 7.24 36.53
CA GLY A 292 4.91 6.87 37.89
C GLY A 292 4.84 8.05 38.87
N ASP A 293 5.67 8.03 39.88
CA ASP A 293 5.68 9.03 40.96
C ASP A 293 6.54 10.27 40.66
N ASP A 294 7.04 10.39 39.43
CA ASP A 294 7.83 11.53 38.98
C ASP A 294 6.94 12.78 38.78
N LYS A 295 6.81 13.56 39.86
CA LYS A 295 5.99 14.78 39.89
C LYS A 295 6.46 15.80 38.85
N GLN A 296 7.77 16.00 38.69
CA GLN A 296 8.30 16.96 37.75
C GLN A 296 7.89 16.61 36.33
N LYS A 297 8.10 15.36 35.93
CA LYS A 297 7.76 14.87 34.60
C LYS A 297 6.25 14.94 34.30
N ARG A 298 5.43 14.69 35.33
CA ARG A 298 3.98 14.83 35.22
C ARG A 298 3.56 16.30 35.04
N ASP A 299 4.09 17.19 35.83
CA ASP A 299 3.78 18.62 35.77
C ASP A 299 4.26 19.23 34.44
N ASP A 300 5.41 18.79 33.91
CA ASP A 300 5.94 19.15 32.61
C ASP A 300 4.99 18.75 31.47
N LEU A 301 4.46 17.51 31.51
CA LEU A 301 3.50 17.04 30.52
C LEU A 301 2.15 17.76 30.62
N LEU A 302 1.65 18.01 31.81
CA LEU A 302 0.39 18.76 32.04
C LEU A 302 0.53 20.25 31.62
N ALA A 303 1.72 20.82 31.73
CA ALA A 303 2.00 22.17 31.25
C ALA A 303 1.86 22.31 29.72
N LEU A 304 1.87 21.23 28.96
CA LEU A 304 1.63 21.26 27.51
C LEU A 304 0.23 21.72 27.14
N ARG A 305 -0.74 21.54 28.05
CA ARG A 305 -2.17 21.82 27.86
C ARG A 305 -2.78 21.25 26.59
N VAL A 306 -2.31 21.71 25.42
CA VAL A 306 -2.74 21.20 24.11
C VAL A 306 -1.54 20.73 23.32
N VAL A 307 -1.64 19.53 22.78
CA VAL A 307 -0.60 18.89 21.96
C VAL A 307 -1.17 18.60 20.57
N ARG A 308 -0.58 19.21 19.55
CA ARG A 308 -0.94 18.93 18.15
C ARG A 308 -0.14 17.74 17.64
N VAL A 309 -0.84 16.72 17.15
CA VAL A 309 -0.25 15.54 16.51
C VAL A 309 -0.57 15.55 15.04
N ALA A 310 0.45 15.47 14.19
CA ALA A 310 0.30 15.28 12.77
C ALA A 310 0.23 13.78 12.47
N PHE A 311 -0.74 13.38 11.66
CA PHE A 311 -1.01 12.00 11.29
C PHE A 311 -1.22 11.88 9.78
N PRO A 312 -0.74 10.80 9.12
CA PRO A 312 -1.01 10.60 7.71
C PRO A 312 -2.47 10.20 7.48
N LYS A 313 -3.07 10.69 6.41
CA LYS A 313 -4.36 10.23 5.88
C LYS A 313 -4.22 9.89 4.41
N TYR A 314 -4.98 8.93 3.93
CA TYR A 314 -5.10 8.69 2.50
C TYR A 314 -6.18 9.58 1.87
N LEU A 315 -5.89 10.04 0.66
CA LEU A 315 -6.83 10.69 -0.24
C LEU A 315 -6.99 9.81 -1.46
N ALA A 316 -8.23 9.39 -1.73
CA ALA A 316 -8.55 8.63 -2.94
C ALA A 316 -8.33 9.50 -4.19
N ARG A 317 -7.84 8.87 -5.26
CA ARG A 317 -7.82 9.49 -6.59
C ARG A 317 -8.97 8.93 -7.42
N PRO A 318 -9.66 9.77 -8.20
CA PRO A 318 -10.74 9.30 -9.05
C PRO A 318 -10.18 8.37 -10.15
N THR A 319 -10.90 7.30 -10.43
CA THR A 319 -10.68 6.48 -11.61
C THR A 319 -11.44 7.09 -12.79
N TYR A 320 -10.80 7.13 -13.96
CA TYR A 320 -11.46 7.62 -15.19
C TYR A 320 -12.50 6.63 -15.70
N TYR A 321 -12.27 5.33 -15.49
CA TYR A 321 -13.13 4.25 -15.95
C TYR A 321 -13.61 3.45 -14.74
N ASN A 322 -14.93 3.28 -14.63
CA ASN A 322 -15.53 2.57 -13.52
C ASN A 322 -15.89 1.13 -13.89
N ASP A 323 -15.99 0.86 -15.18
CA ASP A 323 -16.32 -0.46 -15.70
C ASP A 323 -15.63 -0.68 -17.05
N ALA A 324 -15.32 -1.93 -17.36
CA ALA A 324 -14.70 -2.30 -18.62
C ALA A 324 -15.10 -3.73 -19.04
N HIS A 325 -15.04 -3.95 -20.35
CA HIS A 325 -15.25 -5.25 -20.96
C HIS A 325 -14.05 -5.61 -21.83
N LEU A 326 -13.58 -6.81 -21.69
CA LEU A 326 -12.67 -7.41 -22.65
C LEU A 326 -13.49 -7.86 -23.88
N VAL A 327 -13.08 -7.45 -25.06
CA VAL A 327 -13.69 -7.87 -26.32
C VAL A 327 -12.71 -8.76 -27.06
N VAL A 328 -13.05 -10.05 -27.23
CA VAL A 328 -12.21 -11.00 -27.96
C VAL A 328 -13.05 -11.55 -29.13
N ASN A 329 -12.59 -11.32 -30.35
CA ASN A 329 -13.29 -11.74 -31.57
C ASN A 329 -14.78 -11.35 -31.63
N GLY A 330 -15.12 -10.17 -31.08
CA GLY A 330 -16.48 -9.66 -31.03
C GLY A 330 -17.29 -10.10 -29.78
N GLN A 331 -16.84 -11.10 -29.05
CA GLN A 331 -17.45 -11.50 -27.80
C GLN A 331 -17.07 -10.52 -26.67
N LYS A 332 -18.06 -10.03 -25.94
CA LYS A 332 -17.87 -9.17 -24.77
C LYS A 332 -17.81 -10.02 -23.49
N LEU A 333 -16.77 -9.83 -22.71
CA LEU A 333 -16.56 -10.47 -21.43
C LEU A 333 -16.40 -9.38 -20.35
N PRO A 334 -17.17 -9.38 -19.26
CA PRO A 334 -17.02 -8.40 -18.20
C PRO A 334 -15.66 -8.56 -17.52
N LEU A 335 -14.99 -7.46 -17.26
CA LEU A 335 -13.79 -7.45 -16.42
C LEU A 335 -14.22 -7.33 -14.96
N GLU A 336 -13.85 -8.31 -14.15
CA GLU A 336 -14.23 -8.34 -12.74
C GLU A 336 -13.06 -7.90 -11.87
N LYS A 337 -13.36 -7.09 -10.86
CA LYS A 337 -12.36 -6.61 -9.91
C LYS A 337 -11.90 -7.77 -9.03
N VAL A 338 -10.58 -7.99 -9.00
CA VAL A 338 -9.94 -9.02 -8.18
C VAL A 338 -9.12 -8.42 -7.04
N GLU A 339 -8.74 -7.13 -7.14
CA GLU A 339 -7.97 -6.45 -6.11
C GLU A 339 -8.35 -4.98 -6.03
N ASN A 340 -8.37 -4.42 -4.81
CA ASN A 340 -8.62 -3.02 -4.56
C ASN A 340 -7.56 -2.44 -3.62
N ILE A 341 -6.45 -2.02 -4.20
CA ILE A 341 -5.29 -1.50 -3.46
C ILE A 341 -5.67 -0.22 -2.71
N ASN A 342 -6.59 0.57 -3.27
CA ASN A 342 -7.11 1.76 -2.60
C ASN A 342 -7.77 1.40 -1.26
N ASP A 343 -8.70 0.43 -1.24
CA ASP A 343 -9.41 0.03 -0.01
C ASP A 343 -8.47 -0.67 0.97
N ILE A 344 -7.51 -1.46 0.49
CA ILE A 344 -6.47 -2.06 1.34
C ILE A 344 -5.68 -0.95 2.05
N ALA A 345 -5.24 0.08 1.33
CA ALA A 345 -4.51 1.19 1.91
C ALA A 345 -5.31 1.93 2.99
N PHE A 346 -6.57 2.27 2.71
CA PHE A 346 -7.45 2.95 3.66
C PHE A 346 -7.73 2.11 4.90
N LYS A 347 -8.08 0.84 4.72
CA LYS A 347 -8.43 -0.06 5.83
C LYS A 347 -7.21 -0.37 6.70
N THR A 348 -6.06 -0.64 6.10
CA THR A 348 -4.82 -0.92 6.85
C THR A 348 -4.36 0.30 7.66
N LEU A 349 -4.46 1.51 7.12
CA LEU A 349 -4.16 2.73 7.87
C LEU A 349 -5.15 2.94 9.03
N LYS A 350 -6.44 2.70 8.80
CA LYS A 350 -7.48 2.79 9.84
C LYS A 350 -7.23 1.80 11.00
N ASP A 351 -6.85 0.56 10.68
CA ASP A 351 -6.58 -0.47 11.69
C ASP A 351 -5.37 -0.13 12.56
N ARG A 352 -4.38 0.60 12.01
CA ARG A 352 -3.17 1.05 12.73
C ARG A 352 -3.33 2.41 13.41
N PHE A 353 -4.41 3.13 13.12
CA PHE A 353 -4.60 4.53 13.53
C PHE A 353 -4.33 4.75 15.02
N LEU A 354 -4.98 4.00 15.91
CA LEU A 354 -4.84 4.18 17.36
C LEU A 354 -3.42 3.92 17.84
N ARG A 355 -2.77 2.86 17.30
CA ARG A 355 -1.40 2.52 17.68
C ARG A 355 -0.41 3.60 17.24
N GLU A 356 -0.50 4.05 16.01
CA GLU A 356 0.41 5.06 15.46
C GLU A 356 0.18 6.43 16.09
N MET A 357 -1.06 6.75 16.44
CA MET A 357 -1.41 7.95 17.21
C MET A 357 -0.77 7.93 18.60
N GLY A 358 -0.89 6.80 19.32
CA GLY A 358 -0.26 6.63 20.63
C GLY A 358 1.27 6.78 20.56
N VAL A 359 1.92 6.19 19.55
CA VAL A 359 3.37 6.35 19.31
C VAL A 359 3.75 7.81 19.01
N SER A 360 2.93 8.51 18.25
CA SER A 360 3.16 9.92 17.92
C SER A 360 3.03 10.82 19.16
N LEU A 361 2.02 10.59 20.00
CA LEU A 361 1.86 11.28 21.29
C LEU A 361 3.03 11.00 22.24
N LEU A 362 3.49 9.74 22.33
CA LEU A 362 4.64 9.38 23.14
C LEU A 362 5.90 10.10 22.68
N ARG A 363 6.13 10.16 21.36
CA ARG A 363 7.24 10.89 20.76
C ARG A 363 7.22 12.37 21.15
N LEU A 364 6.05 13.00 21.03
CA LEU A 364 5.86 14.40 21.42
C LEU A 364 6.14 14.62 22.90
N GLY A 365 5.64 13.77 23.77
CA GLY A 365 5.91 13.82 25.20
C GLY A 365 7.42 13.76 25.51
N LEU A 366 8.16 12.86 24.85
CA LEU A 366 9.60 12.73 25.01
C LEU A 366 10.35 13.96 24.48
N LYS A 367 9.97 14.50 23.33
CA LYS A 367 10.57 15.74 22.79
C LYS A 367 10.38 16.92 23.72
N LYS A 368 9.16 17.09 24.25
CA LYS A 368 8.84 18.18 25.17
C LYS A 368 9.57 18.06 26.50
N ALA A 369 9.70 16.88 27.06
CA ALA A 369 10.51 16.65 28.25
C ALA A 369 11.98 17.03 28.03
N THR A 370 12.54 16.75 26.85
CA THR A 370 13.91 17.14 26.48
C THR A 370 14.02 18.67 26.32
N GLU A 371 13.04 19.31 25.68
CA GLU A 371 12.98 20.76 25.49
C GLU A 371 12.97 21.52 26.84
N ILE A 372 12.11 21.06 27.76
CA ILE A 372 12.01 21.65 29.11
C ILE A 372 13.33 21.51 29.86
N LYS A 373 13.98 20.34 29.79
CA LYS A 373 15.29 20.11 30.39
C LYS A 373 16.36 21.06 29.83
N LEU A 374 16.41 21.24 28.51
CA LEU A 374 17.34 22.15 27.85
C LEU A 374 17.04 23.62 28.23
N ALA A 375 15.78 24.00 28.38
CA ALA A 375 15.38 25.34 28.81
C ALA A 375 15.77 25.65 30.27
N GLN A 376 15.76 24.64 31.14
CA GLN A 376 16.25 24.74 32.51
C GLN A 376 17.77 24.96 32.58
N GLU A 377 18.52 24.33 31.65
CA GLU A 377 19.98 24.48 31.56
C GLU A 377 20.35 25.80 30.88
N ASN A 378 19.65 26.23 29.84
CA ASN A 378 19.89 27.46 29.10
C ASN A 378 18.64 27.87 28.30
N ALA A 379 18.07 29.03 28.56
CA ALA A 379 16.87 29.54 27.90
C ALA A 379 17.00 29.68 26.39
N ALA A 380 18.18 30.01 25.86
CA ALA A 380 18.41 30.08 24.42
C ALA A 380 18.40 28.69 23.75
N LEU A 381 18.93 27.66 24.43
CA LEU A 381 18.89 26.27 23.96
C LEU A 381 17.45 25.71 24.00
N GLY A 382 16.68 26.05 25.04
CA GLY A 382 15.27 25.72 25.14
C GLY A 382 14.45 26.35 24.01
N ALA A 383 14.64 27.64 23.73
CA ALA A 383 13.96 28.33 22.62
C ALA A 383 14.35 27.72 21.24
N ALA A 384 15.62 27.41 21.03
CA ALA A 384 16.08 26.74 19.81
C ALA A 384 15.46 25.33 19.65
N ALA A 385 15.37 24.56 20.75
CA ALA A 385 14.73 23.24 20.74
C ALA A 385 13.23 23.34 20.44
N THR A 386 12.52 24.34 20.99
CA THR A 386 11.09 24.58 20.69
C THR A 386 10.86 24.85 19.21
N ILE A 387 11.67 25.72 18.59
CA ILE A 387 11.57 26.02 17.16
C ILE A 387 11.83 24.78 16.34
N THR A 388 12.89 24.02 16.65
CA THR A 388 13.25 22.80 15.95
C THR A 388 12.13 21.76 16.06
N ASN A 389 11.56 21.55 17.24
CA ASN A 389 10.48 20.60 17.47
C ASN A 389 9.19 20.99 16.74
N ALA A 390 8.84 22.28 16.73
CA ALA A 390 7.67 22.78 15.98
C ALA A 390 7.79 22.53 14.46
N ILE A 391 9.00 22.70 13.92
CA ILE A 391 9.28 22.48 12.48
C ILE A 391 9.29 20.97 12.15
N THR A 392 9.63 20.12 13.11
CA THR A 392 9.82 18.68 12.87
C THR A 392 8.58 17.81 13.08
N GLU A 393 7.48 18.37 13.62
CA GLU A 393 6.23 17.64 13.79
C GLU A 393 5.45 17.59 12.48
N LYS A 394 5.72 16.56 11.69
CA LYS A 394 5.05 16.27 10.43
C LYS A 394 4.73 14.78 10.30
N ALA A 395 3.63 14.46 9.65
CA ALA A 395 3.34 13.11 9.23
C ALA A 395 4.23 12.69 8.06
N ASP A 396 4.54 11.39 7.96
CA ASP A 396 5.16 10.85 6.75
C ASP A 396 4.10 10.72 5.64
N THR A 397 4.14 11.64 4.69
CA THR A 397 3.21 11.66 3.55
C THR A 397 3.75 10.93 2.32
N ARG A 398 4.84 10.19 2.46
CA ARG A 398 5.41 9.38 1.38
C ARG A 398 4.63 8.08 1.24
N ASN A 399 4.44 7.62 0.01
CA ASN A 399 3.94 6.29 -0.33
C ASN A 399 4.24 5.96 -1.80
N TRP A 400 4.10 4.71 -2.18
CA TRP A 400 4.22 4.25 -3.56
C TRP A 400 2.91 4.53 -4.33
N HIS A 401 2.70 5.78 -4.68
CA HIS A 401 1.45 6.29 -5.26
C HIS A 401 1.23 5.96 -6.74
N THR A 402 2.19 5.30 -7.40
CA THR A 402 2.05 4.83 -8.79
C THR A 402 1.46 3.42 -8.89
N LEU A 403 1.24 2.72 -7.78
CA LEU A 403 0.46 1.49 -7.75
C LEU A 403 -0.92 1.69 -8.37
N PRO A 404 -1.54 0.67 -8.99
CA PRO A 404 -2.89 0.78 -9.50
C PRO A 404 -3.91 0.98 -8.37
N HIS A 405 -5.02 1.66 -8.68
CA HIS A 405 -6.15 1.78 -7.76
C HIS A 405 -6.80 0.41 -7.54
N SER A 406 -7.03 -0.32 -8.64
CA SER A 406 -7.65 -1.65 -8.63
C SER A 406 -7.16 -2.49 -9.81
N ILE A 407 -7.25 -3.81 -9.65
CA ILE A 407 -6.87 -4.78 -10.66
C ILE A 407 -8.11 -5.60 -11.02
N TYR A 408 -8.29 -5.84 -12.31
CA TYR A 408 -9.37 -6.61 -12.88
C TYR A 408 -8.82 -7.80 -13.64
N TYR A 409 -9.59 -8.87 -13.71
CA TYR A 409 -9.19 -10.13 -14.31
C TYR A 409 -10.28 -10.69 -15.21
N GLN A 410 -9.87 -11.27 -16.32
CA GLN A 410 -10.72 -12.05 -17.20
C GLN A 410 -9.88 -13.02 -18.02
N ARG A 411 -10.51 -14.09 -18.48
CA ARG A 411 -9.90 -15.09 -19.37
C ARG A 411 -10.81 -15.33 -20.57
N ALA A 412 -10.22 -15.54 -21.73
CA ALA A 412 -10.94 -15.83 -22.96
C ALA A 412 -10.23 -16.91 -23.78
N PRO A 413 -10.97 -17.87 -24.38
CA PRO A 413 -10.40 -18.79 -25.34
C PRO A 413 -10.00 -18.05 -26.63
N LEU A 414 -8.92 -18.52 -27.23
CA LEU A 414 -8.45 -18.01 -28.53
C LEU A 414 -8.87 -18.96 -29.64
N LYS A 415 -9.10 -18.43 -30.83
CA LYS A 415 -9.27 -19.20 -32.06
C LYS A 415 -7.92 -19.41 -32.77
N ASP A 416 -7.87 -20.30 -33.72
CA ASP A 416 -6.72 -20.45 -34.61
C ASP A 416 -6.52 -19.18 -35.45
N GLY A 417 -5.24 -18.83 -35.68
CA GLY A 417 -4.84 -17.64 -36.43
C GLY A 417 -5.02 -16.33 -35.66
N ASP A 418 -5.39 -15.26 -36.37
CA ASP A 418 -5.47 -13.90 -35.81
C ASP A 418 -6.67 -13.73 -34.88
N ASN A 419 -6.40 -13.18 -33.69
CA ASN A 419 -7.42 -12.83 -32.70
C ASN A 419 -7.49 -11.31 -32.52
N VAL A 420 -8.69 -10.75 -32.63
CA VAL A 420 -8.94 -9.33 -32.38
C VAL A 420 -9.28 -9.14 -30.92
N ILE A 421 -8.40 -8.42 -30.21
CA ILE A 421 -8.54 -8.16 -28.77
C ILE A 421 -8.73 -6.66 -28.58
N GLY A 422 -9.74 -6.27 -27.82
CA GLY A 422 -10.03 -4.86 -27.50
C GLY A 422 -10.47 -4.70 -26.05
N LEU A 423 -10.14 -3.57 -25.46
CA LEU A 423 -10.65 -3.12 -24.17
C LEU A 423 -11.69 -2.04 -24.42
N ARG A 424 -12.93 -2.29 -23.99
CA ARG A 424 -14.01 -1.29 -24.05
C ARG A 424 -14.29 -0.79 -22.65
N THR A 425 -13.92 0.46 -22.38
CA THR A 425 -14.10 1.12 -21.10
C THR A 425 -15.36 1.99 -21.10
N VAL A 426 -16.01 2.11 -19.93
CA VAL A 426 -17.16 2.99 -19.69
C VAL A 426 -16.72 4.09 -18.75
N SER A 427 -16.80 5.34 -19.21
CA SER A 427 -16.61 6.53 -18.39
C SER A 427 -17.97 7.16 -18.08
N TYR A 428 -18.33 7.24 -16.80
CA TYR A 428 -19.47 8.04 -16.36
C TYR A 428 -18.97 9.46 -16.08
N THR A 429 -19.16 10.37 -17.02
CA THR A 429 -19.16 11.79 -16.68
C THR A 429 -20.42 12.05 -15.87
N HIS A 430 -20.27 12.29 -14.56
CA HIS A 430 -21.34 12.87 -13.76
C HIS A 430 -21.59 14.29 -14.27
N LEU A 431 -22.55 14.44 -15.16
CA LEU A 431 -23.23 15.71 -15.36
C LEU A 431 -23.98 15.98 -14.05
N ARG A 432 -23.39 16.77 -13.15
CA ARG A 432 -24.19 17.43 -12.11
C ARG A 432 -25.14 18.36 -12.83
N ALA A 433 -26.41 17.97 -12.94
CA ALA A 433 -27.46 18.93 -13.18
C ALA A 433 -27.45 19.88 -11.97
N HIS A 434 -27.10 21.13 -12.21
CA HIS A 434 -27.40 22.19 -11.28
C HIS A 434 -28.92 22.46 -11.39
N GLU A 435 -29.67 22.04 -10.38
CA GLU A 435 -30.92 22.66 -10.01
C GLU A 435 -30.65 23.82 -9.06
#